data_7338f3b5b598818f2ffb831b4428234b
#
_entry.id   7338f3b5b598818f2ffb831b4428234b
#
_cell.length_a   1.000
_cell.length_b   1.000
_cell.length_c   1.000
_cell.angle_alpha   90.00
_cell.angle_beta   90.00
_cell.angle_gamma   90.00
#
_symmetry.space_group_name_H-M   'P 1'
#
loop_
_entity.id
_entity.type
_entity.pdbx_description
1 polymer ?
#
loop_
_entity_poly.entity_id
_entity_poly.type
_entity_poly.pdbx_seq_one_letter_code
_entity_poly.pdbx_strand_id
1 'polypeptide(L)'
;MRTAHAIVLITVALFPGFALADIMLANARARSGDFDARGEAGCAQEAGQPLETCDVAVARAVGSAAVVVTFPNGFARILSFADRQFLRGNATMSGVGTDTDWSLAAGMYSIRVDDQRFELPEALVVGR
;
A
#
# COMPACT_ATOMS: atom_id res chain seq x y z
N MET A 1 -34.01 -1.88 42.18
CA MET A 1 -33.67 -2.01 41.71
C MET A 1 -33.06 -1.86 40.99
N ARG A 2 -32.51 -1.81 40.66
CA ARG A 2 -31.93 -1.79 39.96
C ARG A 2 -31.42 -2.11 39.21
N THR A 3 -31.10 -2.03 38.54
CA THR A 3 -30.76 -2.39 37.73
C THR A 3 -29.84 -2.26 37.07
N ALA A 4 -29.22 -2.63 36.89
CA ALA A 4 -28.21 -2.74 36.46
C ALA A 4 -28.02 -2.73 35.21
N HIS A 5 -27.68 -2.31 34.68
CA HIS A 5 -27.48 -2.38 33.64
C HIS A 5 -26.47 -2.59 33.12
N ALA A 6 -26.24 -3.18 32.67
CA ALA A 6 -25.43 -3.74 32.07
C ALA A 6 -24.90 -3.03 31.04
N ILE A 7 -23.95 -2.65 31.10
CA ILE A 7 -23.42 -2.03 30.23
C ILE A 7 -22.67 -2.77 29.45
N VAL A 8 -22.96 -2.93 28.42
CA VAL A 8 -22.31 -3.62 27.66
C VAL A 8 -21.29 -2.92 27.08
N LEU A 9 -20.30 -3.17 27.38
CA LEU A 9 -19.27 -2.71 26.84
C LEU A 9 -18.93 -3.25 25.70
N ILE A 10 -19.19 -2.81 24.69
CA ILE A 10 -18.83 -3.32 23.60
C ILE A 10 -17.59 -2.84 23.26
N THR A 11 -16.74 -3.48 23.50
CA THR A 11 -15.55 -3.16 23.11
C THR A 11 -15.44 -3.50 21.79
N VAL A 12 -15.54 -2.70 20.95
CA VAL A 12 -15.36 -3.02 19.75
C VAL A 12 -14.01 -2.97 19.47
N ALA A 13 -13.52 -3.88 19.38
CA ALA A 13 -12.27 -3.93 19.21
C ALA A 13 -11.91 -3.53 17.90
N LEU A 14 -10.85 -3.14 17.68
CA LEU A 14 -10.41 -2.89 16.54
C LEU A 14 -10.14 -4.02 15.84
N PHE A 15 -10.86 -4.36 14.95
CA PHE A 15 -10.66 -5.55 14.32
C PHE A 15 -9.80 -5.38 13.15
N PRO A 16 -8.88 -6.23 12.98
CA PRO A 16 -8.08 -6.30 11.76
C PRO A 16 -8.95 -6.39 10.54
N GLY A 17 -10.16 -6.84 10.69
CA GLY A 17 -11.06 -6.95 9.55
C GLY A 17 -11.41 -5.64 8.90
N PHE A 18 -11.43 -4.53 9.66
CA PHE A 18 -11.70 -3.27 9.03
C PHE A 18 -10.54 -2.83 8.15
N ALA A 19 -9.33 -2.95 8.62
CA ALA A 19 -8.17 -2.59 7.80
C ALA A 19 -8.11 -3.46 6.56
N LEU A 20 -8.43 -4.74 6.69
CA LEU A 20 -8.40 -5.63 5.55
C LEU A 20 -9.45 -5.24 4.52
N ALA A 21 -10.64 -4.88 4.95
CA ALA A 21 -11.69 -4.46 4.02
C ALA A 21 -11.29 -3.19 3.29
N ASP A 22 -10.63 -2.25 3.97
CA ASP A 22 -10.19 -1.02 3.34
C ASP A 22 -9.04 -1.28 2.35
N ILE A 23 -8.16 -2.21 2.65
CA ILE A 23 -7.10 -2.59 1.73
C ILE A 23 -7.70 -3.22 0.49
N MET A 24 -8.71 -4.06 0.65
CA MET A 24 -9.37 -4.70 -0.48
C MET A 24 -10.08 -3.67 -1.35
N LEU A 25 -10.70 -2.67 -0.73
CA LEU A 25 -11.36 -1.60 -1.48
C LEU A 25 -10.32 -0.78 -2.25
N ALA A 26 -9.22 -0.41 -1.62
CA ALA A 26 -8.19 0.36 -2.29
C ALA A 26 -7.62 -0.42 -3.48
N ASN A 27 -7.39 -1.71 -3.31
CA ASN A 27 -6.89 -2.54 -4.39
C ASN A 27 -7.92 -2.68 -5.52
N ALA A 28 -9.20 -2.81 -5.20
CA ALA A 28 -10.24 -2.90 -6.21
C ALA A 28 -10.33 -1.61 -7.02
N ARG A 29 -10.23 -0.48 -6.34
CA ARG A 29 -10.23 0.82 -7.03
C ARG A 29 -9.03 0.96 -7.94
N ALA A 30 -7.86 0.51 -7.48
CA ALA A 30 -6.65 0.58 -8.30
C ALA A 30 -6.79 -0.31 -9.54
N ARG A 31 -7.35 -1.49 -9.39
CA ARG A 31 -7.52 -2.38 -10.54
C ARG A 31 -8.51 -1.84 -11.54
N SER A 32 -9.47 -1.05 -11.11
CA SER A 32 -10.44 -0.46 -12.03
C SER A 32 -9.98 0.89 -12.58
N GLY A 33 -8.81 1.35 -12.19
CA GLY A 33 -8.29 2.64 -12.69
C GLY A 33 -8.89 3.84 -11.99
N ASP A 34 -9.47 3.65 -10.82
CA ASP A 34 -10.11 4.72 -10.07
C ASP A 34 -9.11 5.27 -9.06
N PHE A 35 -8.33 6.25 -9.47
CA PHE A 35 -7.23 6.77 -8.66
C PHE A 35 -7.54 8.17 -8.11
N ASP A 36 -6.99 8.44 -6.92
CA ASP A 36 -7.12 9.72 -6.25
C ASP A 36 -5.94 10.64 -6.50
N ALA A 37 -4.80 10.10 -6.84
CA ALA A 37 -3.59 10.90 -7.06
C ALA A 37 -2.66 10.21 -8.02
N ARG A 38 -1.79 11.00 -8.64
CA ARG A 38 -0.77 10.49 -9.54
C ARG A 38 0.53 11.23 -9.27
N GLY A 39 1.63 10.58 -9.55
CA GLY A 39 2.95 11.18 -9.34
C GLY A 39 4.04 10.29 -9.91
N GLU A 40 5.21 10.40 -9.33
CA GLU A 40 6.38 9.65 -9.79
C GLU A 40 7.12 9.08 -8.60
N ALA A 41 7.87 8.03 -8.85
CA ALA A 41 8.67 7.37 -7.83
C ALA A 41 9.98 6.93 -8.43
N GLY A 42 10.98 6.77 -7.60
CA GLY A 42 12.20 6.08 -8.00
C GLY A 42 11.94 4.59 -8.03
N CYS A 43 12.48 3.89 -8.97
CA CYS A 43 12.24 2.47 -9.12
C CYS A 43 13.38 1.75 -9.83
N ALA A 44 13.55 0.48 -9.54
CA ALA A 44 14.48 -0.38 -10.27
C ALA A 44 13.90 -1.78 -10.33
N GLN A 45 13.98 -2.41 -11.49
CA GLN A 45 13.41 -3.74 -11.66
C GLN A 45 14.36 -4.87 -11.26
N GLU A 46 15.64 -4.61 -11.28
CA GLU A 46 16.61 -5.67 -11.01
C GLU A 46 17.59 -5.24 -9.93
N ALA A 47 18.12 -6.21 -9.23
CA ALA A 47 19.10 -5.94 -8.18
C ALA A 47 20.30 -5.22 -8.77
N GLY A 48 20.77 -4.20 -8.06
CA GLY A 48 21.95 -3.46 -8.49
C GLY A 48 21.69 -2.43 -9.58
N GLN A 49 20.48 -2.37 -10.11
CA GLN A 49 20.16 -1.42 -11.14
C GLN A 49 19.99 -0.02 -10.52
N PRO A 50 20.45 1.04 -11.17
CA PRO A 50 20.19 2.38 -10.65
C PRO A 50 18.70 2.69 -10.69
N LEU A 51 18.26 3.57 -9.80
CA LEU A 51 16.87 3.95 -9.80
C LEU A 51 16.53 4.76 -11.06
N GLU A 52 15.38 4.44 -11.63
CA GLU A 52 14.80 5.17 -12.74
C GLU A 52 13.56 5.86 -12.22
N THR A 53 12.83 6.54 -13.08
CA THR A 53 11.57 7.18 -12.73
C THR A 53 10.42 6.33 -13.23
N CYS A 54 9.52 5.99 -12.32
CA CYS A 54 8.31 5.25 -12.64
C CYS A 54 7.10 6.14 -12.44
N ASP A 55 6.04 5.86 -13.19
CA ASP A 55 4.75 6.53 -12.99
C ASP A 55 4.03 5.89 -11.81
N VAL A 56 3.34 6.68 -11.03
CA VAL A 56 2.63 6.22 -9.87
C VAL A 56 1.19 6.71 -9.89
N ALA A 57 0.28 5.82 -9.56
CA ALA A 57 -1.13 6.17 -9.37
C ALA A 57 -1.60 5.57 -8.05
N VAL A 58 -2.34 6.34 -7.27
CA VAL A 58 -2.70 5.95 -5.91
C VAL A 58 -4.21 5.93 -5.74
N ALA A 59 -4.75 4.82 -5.28
CA ALA A 59 -6.13 4.70 -4.87
C ALA A 59 -6.15 4.55 -3.36
N ARG A 60 -6.97 5.35 -2.68
CA ARG A 60 -7.00 5.36 -1.23
C ARG A 60 -8.34 4.87 -0.71
N ALA A 61 -8.30 4.29 0.48
CA ALA A 61 -9.48 4.01 1.28
C ALA A 61 -9.13 4.44 2.69
N VAL A 62 -10.06 4.39 3.62
CA VAL A 62 -9.79 4.86 4.97
C VAL A 62 -8.61 4.08 5.54
N GLY A 63 -7.55 4.79 5.87
CA GLY A 63 -6.37 4.19 6.47
C GLY A 63 -5.57 3.26 5.57
N SER A 64 -5.90 3.22 4.27
CA SER A 64 -5.26 2.28 3.35
C SER A 64 -4.96 2.93 2.02
N ALA A 65 -4.06 2.35 1.27
CA ALA A 65 -3.74 2.80 -0.08
C ALA A 65 -3.26 1.64 -0.94
N ALA A 66 -3.60 1.69 -2.21
CA ALA A 66 -3.05 0.80 -3.21
C ALA A 66 -2.31 1.68 -4.22
N VAL A 67 -1.04 1.43 -4.40
CA VAL A 67 -0.18 2.26 -5.22
C VAL A 67 0.27 1.44 -6.42
N VAL A 68 -0.11 1.87 -7.61
CA VAL A 68 0.32 1.20 -8.82
C VAL A 68 1.56 1.91 -9.32
N VAL A 69 2.66 1.20 -9.38
CA VAL A 69 3.92 1.72 -9.89
C VAL A 69 4.17 1.06 -11.22
N THR A 70 4.32 1.85 -12.27
CA THR A 70 4.53 1.35 -13.62
C THR A 70 5.94 1.70 -14.06
N PHE A 71 6.69 0.67 -14.35
CA PHE A 71 8.07 0.82 -14.83
C PHE A 71 8.09 1.34 -16.26
N PRO A 72 9.20 1.90 -16.70
CA PRO A 72 9.27 2.43 -18.06
C PRO A 72 8.92 1.44 -19.17
N ASN A 73 9.12 0.16 -18.92
CA ASN A 73 8.78 -0.87 -19.91
C ASN A 73 7.31 -1.31 -19.85
N GLY A 74 6.51 -0.67 -18.98
CA GLY A 74 5.09 -0.99 -18.89
C GLY A 74 4.71 -2.02 -17.84
N PHE A 75 5.67 -2.71 -17.25
CA PHE A 75 5.36 -3.65 -16.19
C PHE A 75 4.89 -2.86 -14.96
N ALA A 76 3.84 -3.32 -14.31
CA ALA A 76 3.29 -2.62 -13.18
C ALA A 76 3.18 -3.53 -11.96
N ARG A 77 3.29 -2.92 -10.79
CA ARG A 77 3.13 -3.66 -9.54
C ARG A 77 2.24 -2.81 -8.63
N ILE A 78 1.38 -3.49 -7.87
CA ILE A 78 0.55 -2.81 -6.89
C ILE A 78 1.16 -3.00 -5.52
N LEU A 79 1.44 -1.91 -4.85
CA LEU A 79 1.97 -1.92 -3.50
C LEU A 79 0.84 -1.52 -2.56
N SER A 80 0.58 -2.33 -1.54
CA SER A 80 -0.54 -2.13 -0.63
C SER A 80 -0.06 -1.64 0.72
N PHE A 81 -0.74 -0.64 1.27
CA PHE A 81 -0.40 0.00 2.53
C PHE A 81 -1.61 0.07 3.44
N ALA A 82 -1.37 -0.05 4.75
CA ALA A 82 -2.39 0.20 5.77
C ALA A 82 -1.70 0.84 6.97
N ASP A 83 -2.33 1.86 7.55
CA ASP A 83 -1.78 2.59 8.69
C ASP A 83 -0.37 3.08 8.41
N ARG A 84 -0.15 3.52 7.18
CA ARG A 84 1.15 4.03 6.73
C ARG A 84 2.25 2.97 6.72
N GLN A 85 1.88 1.71 6.80
CA GLN A 85 2.84 0.61 6.73
C GLN A 85 2.70 -0.11 5.41
N PHE A 86 3.81 -0.43 4.80
CA PHE A 86 3.79 -1.24 3.59
C PHE A 86 3.45 -2.68 3.98
N LEU A 87 2.51 -3.29 3.29
CA LEU A 87 2.09 -4.64 3.58
C LEU A 87 2.59 -5.67 2.58
N ARG A 88 2.44 -5.37 1.31
CA ARG A 88 2.85 -6.33 0.27
C ARG A 88 2.89 -5.70 -1.09
N GLY A 89 3.69 -6.27 -1.97
CA GLY A 89 3.66 -6.00 -3.39
C GLY A 89 2.86 -7.08 -4.06
N ASN A 90 2.00 -6.72 -5.00
CA ASN A 90 1.20 -7.69 -5.68
C ASN A 90 2.07 -8.49 -6.60
N ALA A 91 2.15 -9.76 -6.31
CA ALA A 91 2.86 -10.65 -7.17
C ALA A 91 1.87 -11.13 -8.14
N THR A 92 1.84 -10.58 -9.25
CA THR A 92 0.82 -10.76 -10.18
C THR A 92 0.47 -12.15 -10.49
N MET A 93 1.34 -13.06 -10.48
CA MET A 93 0.99 -14.34 -11.02
C MET A 93 0.99 -15.47 -10.05
N SER A 94 1.83 -15.49 -9.11
CA SER A 94 1.92 -16.68 -8.32
C SER A 94 1.41 -16.54 -6.93
N GLY A 95 1.34 -15.38 -6.44
CA GLY A 95 0.82 -15.17 -5.11
C GLY A 95 1.61 -15.81 -4.00
N VAL A 96 2.73 -16.38 -4.29
CA VAL A 96 3.44 -17.05 -3.29
C VAL A 96 4.57 -16.22 -2.83
N GLY A 97 4.53 -15.93 -1.60
CA GLY A 97 5.61 -15.43 -0.81
C GLY A 97 6.61 -14.55 -1.49
N THR A 98 6.31 -13.33 -1.74
CA THR A 98 7.32 -12.42 -2.19
C THR A 98 8.16 -12.00 -1.01
N ASP A 99 9.43 -11.91 -1.21
CA ASP A 99 10.38 -11.48 -0.22
C ASP A 99 10.38 -9.96 -0.21
N THR A 100 9.94 -9.34 0.88
CA THR A 100 9.80 -7.90 0.94
C THR A 100 10.53 -7.31 2.13
N ASP A 101 10.92 -6.06 2.00
CA ASP A 101 11.52 -5.29 3.06
C ASP A 101 11.15 -3.83 2.85
N TRP A 102 11.05 -3.03 3.90
CA TRP A 102 10.69 -1.64 3.74
C TRP A 102 11.12 -0.80 4.94
N SER A 103 11.24 0.49 4.68
CA SER A 103 11.46 1.46 5.73
C SER A 103 10.78 2.76 5.36
N LEU A 104 10.53 3.60 6.35
CA LEU A 104 9.98 4.94 6.12
C LEU A 104 10.85 5.89 6.92
N ALA A 105 11.49 6.81 6.24
CA ALA A 105 12.37 7.78 6.88
C ALA A 105 12.35 9.08 6.10
N ALA A 106 12.28 10.18 6.80
CA ALA A 106 12.34 11.52 6.19
C ALA A 106 11.28 11.69 5.08
N GLY A 107 10.10 11.14 5.29
CA GLY A 107 9.00 11.29 4.32
C GLY A 107 9.13 10.44 3.06
N MET A 108 9.98 9.44 3.09
CA MET A 108 10.21 8.59 1.93
C MET A 108 10.13 7.12 2.32
N TYR A 109 9.27 6.38 1.63
CA TYR A 109 9.27 4.93 1.74
C TYR A 109 10.38 4.36 0.86
N SER A 110 11.17 3.45 1.40
CA SER A 110 12.12 2.67 0.62
C SER A 110 11.63 1.23 0.72
N ILE A 111 11.23 0.66 -0.39
CA ILE A 111 10.57 -0.64 -0.44
C ILE A 111 11.30 -1.56 -1.38
N ARG A 112 11.49 -2.80 -0.98
CA ARG A 112 12.01 -3.83 -1.84
C ARG A 112 10.99 -4.96 -1.94
N VAL A 113 10.73 -5.41 -3.14
CA VAL A 113 9.86 -6.55 -3.41
C VAL A 113 10.66 -7.47 -4.34
N ASP A 114 11.13 -8.58 -3.81
CA ASP A 114 12.08 -9.47 -4.50
C ASP A 114 13.31 -8.63 -4.92
N ASP A 115 13.60 -8.53 -6.19
CA ASP A 115 14.73 -7.73 -6.67
C ASP A 115 14.33 -6.31 -7.02
N GLN A 116 13.06 -5.99 -6.98
CA GLN A 116 12.58 -4.67 -7.36
C GLN A 116 12.67 -3.71 -6.18
N ARG A 117 13.01 -2.46 -6.46
CA ARG A 117 13.13 -1.44 -5.44
C ARG A 117 12.30 -0.23 -5.81
N PHE A 118 11.72 0.42 -4.80
CA PHE A 118 10.83 1.55 -5.00
C PHE A 118 11.14 2.61 -3.94
N GLU A 119 11.16 3.87 -4.35
CA GLU A 119 11.29 5.00 -3.44
C GLU A 119 10.09 5.89 -3.66
N LEU A 120 9.17 5.91 -2.70
CA LEU A 120 7.88 6.59 -2.83
C LEU A 120 7.75 7.70 -1.79
N PRO A 121 7.36 8.90 -2.19
CA PRO A 121 7.06 9.93 -1.20
C PRO A 121 5.88 9.53 -0.32
N GLU A 122 6.03 9.63 0.98
CA GLU A 122 4.95 9.31 1.89
C GLU A 122 3.72 10.19 1.60
N ALA A 123 3.92 11.45 1.30
CA ALA A 123 2.82 12.36 1.02
C ALA A 123 1.95 11.88 -0.14
N LEU A 124 2.55 11.25 -1.14
CA LEU A 124 1.80 10.73 -2.27
C LEU A 124 0.95 9.54 -1.85
N VAL A 125 1.48 8.68 -1.01
CA VAL A 125 0.76 7.48 -0.57
C VAL A 125 -0.39 7.85 0.37
N VAL A 126 -0.13 8.69 1.36
CA VAL A 126 -1.14 9.00 2.37
C VAL A 126 -1.98 10.22 2.06
N GLY A 127 -1.61 11.02 1.10
CA GLY A 127 -2.47 12.12 0.67
C GLY A 127 -2.32 13.39 1.45
N ARG A 128 -1.12 13.71 1.90
CA ARG A 128 -0.93 14.97 2.60
C ARG A 128 0.12 15.81 1.97
#